data_3e1b90810856f59ba3310e56937e73e5
#
_entry.id   3e1b90810856f59ba3310e56937e73e5
#
_cell.length_a   1.000
_cell.length_b   1.000
_cell.length_c   1.000
_cell.angle_alpha   90.00
_cell.angle_beta   90.00
_cell.angle_gamma   90.00
#
_symmetry.space_group_name_H-M   'P 1'
#
loop_
_entity.id
_entity.type
_entity.pdbx_description
1 polymer ?
#
loop_
_entity_poly.entity_id
_entity_poly.type
_entity_poly.pdbx_seq_one_letter_code
_entity_poly.pdbx_strand_id
1 'polypeptide(L)'
;MLLNHATSSIAGLNESIVAGVIDQRIRDAYVTILSAVTEICKGHLGHPVPIVIHGYDYPVPDGRGFWGGGLFPGPWLEPGFRRKGYTQMGKRKQICVKLIDRFNTMLEGLAGNPPFEHVKFLNLRNTLLTDATYKTWWENELHPTPKGFQAVTKKFAAII
;
A
#
# COMPACT_ATOMS: atom_id res chain seq x y z
N MET A 1 14.61 -1.03 10.72
CA MET A 1 14.62 -1.02 9.24
C MET A 1 13.86 -2.24 8.73
N LEU A 2 12.90 -2.06 7.80
CA LEU A 2 11.97 -3.11 7.37
C LEU A 2 12.63 -4.34 6.69
N LEU A 3 13.87 -4.20 6.20
CA LEU A 3 14.57 -5.24 5.45
C LEU A 3 15.83 -5.70 6.16
N ASN A 4 16.02 -7.01 6.24
CA ASN A 4 17.30 -7.64 6.53
C ASN A 4 18.20 -7.57 5.28
N HIS A 5 19.50 -7.77 5.44
CA HIS A 5 20.43 -7.81 4.30
C HIS A 5 20.22 -9.07 3.45
N ALA A 6 20.37 -8.97 2.13
CA ALA A 6 20.10 -10.07 1.20
C ALA A 6 21.01 -11.29 1.41
N THR A 7 22.22 -11.10 1.98
CA THR A 7 23.16 -12.18 2.33
C THR A 7 22.98 -12.73 3.74
N SER A 8 22.04 -12.19 4.52
CA SER A 8 21.75 -12.70 5.86
C SER A 8 21.04 -14.05 5.80
N SER A 9 21.25 -14.89 6.82
CA SER A 9 20.47 -16.15 7.00
C SER A 9 18.97 -15.92 7.15
N ILE A 10 18.57 -14.69 7.56
CA ILE A 10 17.19 -14.24 7.69
C ILE A 10 16.84 -13.19 6.63
N ALA A 11 17.38 -13.34 5.40
CA ALA A 11 17.12 -12.41 4.30
C ALA A 11 15.62 -12.21 4.05
N GLY A 12 15.23 -11.02 3.62
CA GLY A 12 13.83 -10.64 3.37
C GLY A 12 13.33 -9.60 4.36
N LEU A 13 12.07 -9.71 4.76
CA LEU A 13 11.45 -8.81 5.73
C LEU A 13 11.98 -9.04 7.13
N ASN A 14 12.22 -7.96 7.85
CA ASN A 14 12.39 -8.03 9.31
C ASN A 14 10.98 -8.09 9.93
N GLU A 15 10.52 -9.29 10.21
CA GLU A 15 9.13 -9.55 10.62
C GLU A 15 8.73 -8.78 11.88
N SER A 16 9.62 -8.65 12.87
CA SER A 16 9.33 -7.90 14.11
C SER A 16 9.11 -6.42 13.81
N ILE A 17 9.95 -5.83 12.97
CA ILE A 17 9.82 -4.42 12.57
C ILE A 17 8.59 -4.21 11.70
N VAL A 18 8.32 -5.13 10.77
CA VAL A 18 7.13 -5.06 9.90
C VAL A 18 5.85 -5.17 10.73
N ALA A 19 5.79 -6.09 11.69
CA ALA A 19 4.68 -6.21 12.63
C ALA A 19 4.47 -4.92 13.44
N GLY A 20 5.52 -4.38 14.05
CA GLY A 20 5.43 -3.14 14.80
C GLY A 20 5.00 -1.93 13.96
N VAL A 21 5.37 -1.89 12.67
CA VAL A 21 4.99 -0.78 11.78
C VAL A 21 3.59 -0.99 11.21
N ILE A 22 3.28 -2.12 10.59
CA ILE A 22 2.02 -2.33 9.88
C ILE A 22 0.91 -2.73 10.84
N ASP A 23 1.10 -3.80 11.65
CA ASP A 23 0.02 -4.38 12.42
C ASP A 23 -0.26 -3.62 13.72
N GLN A 24 0.63 -2.69 14.11
CA GLN A 24 0.45 -1.84 15.27
C GLN A 24 0.33 -0.36 14.85
N ARG A 25 1.42 0.32 14.54
CA ARG A 25 1.43 1.78 14.36
C ARG A 25 0.51 2.27 13.25
N ILE A 26 0.55 1.66 12.06
CA ILE A 26 -0.33 2.04 10.96
C ILE A 26 -1.78 1.66 11.29
N ARG A 27 -2.00 0.46 11.81
CA ARG A 27 -3.33 0.03 12.27
C ARG A 27 -3.92 1.00 13.30
N ASP A 28 -3.16 1.38 14.33
CA ASP A 28 -3.62 2.29 15.37
C ASP A 28 -3.93 3.68 14.81
N ALA A 29 -3.17 4.17 13.83
CA ALA A 29 -3.46 5.41 13.12
C ALA A 29 -4.80 5.32 12.37
N TYR A 30 -5.07 4.23 11.66
CA TYR A 30 -6.36 4.00 11.00
C TYR A 30 -7.50 3.93 12.01
N VAL A 31 -7.35 3.18 13.11
CA VAL A 31 -8.36 3.10 14.18
C VAL A 31 -8.66 4.49 14.74
N THR A 32 -7.62 5.29 15.01
CA THR A 32 -7.79 6.66 15.53
C THR A 32 -8.56 7.54 14.55
N ILE A 33 -8.19 7.53 13.26
CA ILE A 33 -8.85 8.35 12.23
C ILE A 33 -10.29 7.90 12.04
N LEU A 34 -10.54 6.59 11.89
CA LEU A 34 -11.88 6.05 11.70
C LEU A 34 -12.78 6.34 12.88
N SER A 35 -12.27 6.19 14.12
CA SER A 35 -13.02 6.53 15.33
C SER A 35 -13.38 8.02 15.38
N ALA A 36 -12.41 8.90 15.12
CA ALA A 36 -12.64 10.34 15.14
C ALA A 36 -13.70 10.77 14.09
N VAL A 37 -13.58 10.28 12.85
CA VAL A 37 -14.56 10.58 11.79
C VAL A 37 -15.94 10.04 12.16
N THR A 38 -16.01 8.82 12.67
CA THR A 38 -17.28 8.19 13.09
C THR A 38 -17.97 9.00 14.18
N GLU A 39 -17.26 9.41 15.22
CA GLU A 39 -17.83 10.18 16.33
C GLU A 39 -18.26 11.60 15.89
N ILE A 40 -17.47 12.27 15.05
CA ILE A 40 -17.86 13.56 14.47
C ILE A 40 -19.17 13.41 13.66
N CYS A 41 -19.28 12.41 12.80
CA CYS A 41 -20.46 12.19 12.00
C CYS A 41 -21.68 11.85 12.88
N LYS A 42 -21.53 10.97 13.88
CA LYS A 42 -22.59 10.68 14.83
C LYS A 42 -23.05 11.94 15.59
N GLY A 43 -22.13 12.76 16.04
CA GLY A 43 -22.45 14.00 16.76
C GLY A 43 -23.23 15.03 15.93
N HIS A 44 -22.93 15.13 14.64
CA HIS A 44 -23.58 16.11 13.76
C HIS A 44 -24.81 15.56 13.02
N LEU A 45 -24.79 14.29 12.64
CA LEU A 45 -25.81 13.68 11.78
C LEU A 45 -26.70 12.67 12.53
N GLY A 46 -26.36 12.33 13.76
CA GLY A 46 -27.05 11.30 14.54
C GLY A 46 -26.71 9.85 14.15
N HIS A 47 -25.89 9.64 13.12
CA HIS A 47 -25.50 8.30 12.66
C HIS A 47 -24.10 8.35 11.99
N PRO A 48 -23.39 7.20 11.93
CA PRO A 48 -22.16 7.12 11.17
C PRO A 48 -22.44 7.19 9.67
N VAL A 49 -21.51 7.73 8.89
CA VAL A 49 -21.58 7.74 7.42
C VAL A 49 -20.77 6.56 6.85
N PRO A 50 -21.14 6.03 5.67
CA PRO A 50 -20.30 5.05 4.99
C PRO A 50 -18.91 5.60 4.70
N ILE A 51 -17.88 4.84 5.08
CA ILE A 51 -16.48 5.18 4.82
C ILE A 51 -15.89 4.09 3.93
N VAL A 52 -15.15 4.48 2.90
CA VAL A 52 -14.35 3.55 2.10
C VAL A 52 -12.88 3.76 2.45
N ILE A 53 -12.24 2.70 2.94
CA ILE A 53 -10.79 2.64 3.04
C ILE A 53 -10.26 1.76 1.91
N HIS A 54 -9.08 2.07 1.42
CA HIS A 54 -8.47 1.27 0.36
C HIS A 54 -7.03 0.91 0.69
N GLY A 55 -6.61 -0.24 0.22
CA GLY A 55 -5.22 -0.63 0.25
C GLY A 55 -4.43 -0.06 -0.92
N TYR A 56 -3.35 -0.72 -1.24
CA TYR A 56 -2.47 -0.35 -2.34
C TYR A 56 -2.27 -1.55 -3.26
N ASP A 57 -1.96 -1.29 -4.53
CA ASP A 57 -1.59 -2.34 -5.47
C ASP A 57 -0.07 -2.60 -5.44
N TYR A 58 0.39 -3.61 -6.14
CA TYR A 58 1.78 -4.08 -6.10
C TYR A 58 2.72 -3.16 -6.89
N PRO A 59 3.52 -2.31 -6.24
CA PRO A 59 4.44 -1.42 -6.91
C PRO A 59 5.60 -2.18 -7.53
N VAL A 60 6.18 -1.61 -8.60
CA VAL A 60 7.35 -2.18 -9.27
C VAL A 60 8.60 -1.38 -8.89
N PRO A 61 9.47 -1.91 -8.00
CA PRO A 61 10.65 -1.20 -7.50
C PRO A 61 11.79 -1.24 -8.54
N ASP A 62 11.63 -0.47 -9.61
CA ASP A 62 12.50 -0.47 -10.79
C ASP A 62 13.51 0.70 -10.83
N GLY A 63 13.44 1.61 -9.87
CA GLY A 63 14.35 2.76 -9.79
C GLY A 63 13.84 3.99 -10.55
N ARG A 64 12.60 4.00 -11.04
CA ARG A 64 12.02 5.19 -11.67
C ARG A 64 11.48 6.16 -10.63
N GLY A 65 11.96 7.41 -10.69
CA GLY A 65 11.36 8.55 -10.01
C GLY A 65 10.43 9.35 -10.93
N PHE A 66 10.02 10.55 -10.50
CA PHE A 66 9.33 11.49 -11.39
C PHE A 66 10.26 11.91 -12.54
N TRP A 67 9.74 11.91 -13.76
CA TRP A 67 10.45 12.30 -14.99
C TRP A 67 11.86 11.69 -15.11
N GLY A 68 11.99 10.42 -14.76
CA GLY A 68 13.24 9.68 -14.85
C GLY A 68 14.21 9.87 -13.69
N GLY A 69 13.85 10.62 -12.65
CA GLY A 69 14.71 10.87 -11.48
C GLY A 69 15.65 12.08 -11.68
N GLY A 70 16.70 12.15 -10.90
CA GLY A 70 17.68 13.25 -10.94
C GLY A 70 17.28 14.39 -10.00
N LEU A 71 16.93 15.56 -10.51
CA LEU A 71 16.50 16.73 -9.71
C LEU A 71 15.11 16.59 -9.11
N PHE A 72 14.32 15.60 -9.54
CA PHE A 72 12.95 15.38 -9.10
C PHE A 72 12.86 14.26 -8.05
N PRO A 73 11.78 14.23 -7.22
CA PRO A 73 11.61 13.22 -6.20
C PRO A 73 11.61 11.78 -6.73
N GLY A 74 12.22 10.88 -5.96
CA GLY A 74 12.35 9.45 -6.29
C GLY A 74 13.70 9.09 -6.94
N PRO A 75 13.94 7.80 -7.16
CA PRO A 75 13.11 6.64 -6.75
C PRO A 75 13.01 6.47 -5.22
N TRP A 76 11.95 5.80 -4.77
CA TRP A 76 11.68 5.65 -3.32
C TRP A 76 11.97 4.24 -2.80
N LEU A 77 11.70 3.22 -3.60
CA LEU A 77 11.79 1.82 -3.17
C LEU A 77 13.14 1.20 -3.51
N GLU A 78 13.55 1.29 -4.76
CA GLU A 78 14.76 0.65 -5.28
C GLU A 78 16.05 1.01 -4.51
N PRO A 79 16.32 2.26 -4.14
CA PRO A 79 17.53 2.60 -3.39
C PRO A 79 17.62 1.91 -2.03
N GLY A 80 16.47 1.76 -1.34
CA GLY A 80 16.40 1.02 -0.08
C GLY A 80 16.72 -0.46 -0.26
N PHE A 81 16.20 -1.06 -1.32
CA PHE A 81 16.47 -2.45 -1.68
C PHE A 81 17.95 -2.67 -2.03
N ARG A 82 18.52 -1.81 -2.89
CA ARG A 82 19.95 -1.92 -3.28
C ARG A 82 20.87 -1.77 -2.09
N ARG A 83 20.60 -0.82 -1.19
CA ARG A 83 21.37 -0.62 0.04
C ARG A 83 21.39 -1.88 0.92
N LYS A 84 20.38 -2.73 0.80
CA LYS A 84 20.26 -4.02 1.49
C LYS A 84 20.69 -5.22 0.63
N GLY A 85 21.33 -4.99 -0.51
CA GLY A 85 21.86 -6.04 -1.39
C GLY A 85 20.84 -6.72 -2.31
N TYR A 86 19.59 -6.25 -2.37
CA TYR A 86 18.57 -6.79 -3.29
C TYR A 86 18.70 -6.16 -4.67
N THR A 87 19.64 -6.66 -5.48
CA THR A 87 19.90 -6.12 -6.83
C THR A 87 18.92 -6.63 -7.89
N GLN A 88 18.36 -7.84 -7.70
CA GLN A 88 17.44 -8.46 -8.65
C GLN A 88 16.03 -7.92 -8.49
N MET A 89 15.42 -7.41 -9.58
CA MET A 89 14.07 -6.85 -9.58
C MET A 89 13.02 -7.88 -9.13
N GLY A 90 13.14 -9.14 -9.55
CA GLY A 90 12.23 -10.21 -9.13
C GLY A 90 12.16 -10.39 -7.61
N LYS A 91 13.31 -10.34 -6.92
CA LYS A 91 13.36 -10.40 -5.45
C LYS A 91 12.74 -9.17 -4.80
N ARG A 92 12.98 -7.97 -5.34
CA ARG A 92 12.38 -6.72 -4.86
C ARG A 92 10.85 -6.76 -4.99
N LYS A 93 10.33 -7.20 -6.15
CA LYS A 93 8.88 -7.39 -6.36
C LYS A 93 8.28 -8.36 -5.35
N GLN A 94 8.90 -9.53 -5.13
CA GLN A 94 8.41 -10.50 -4.14
C GLN A 94 8.30 -9.92 -2.72
N ILE A 95 9.25 -9.09 -2.32
CA ILE A 95 9.22 -8.44 -1.01
C ILE A 95 8.12 -7.36 -0.96
N CYS A 96 7.96 -6.56 -2.02
CA CYS A 96 6.86 -5.61 -2.12
C CYS A 96 5.51 -6.30 -2.02
N VAL A 97 5.30 -7.42 -2.72
CA VAL A 97 4.06 -8.20 -2.64
C VAL A 97 3.74 -8.56 -1.18
N LYS A 98 4.70 -9.12 -0.45
CA LYS A 98 4.50 -9.48 0.96
C LYS A 98 4.11 -8.29 1.85
N LEU A 99 4.74 -7.13 1.66
CA LEU A 99 4.42 -5.92 2.41
C LEU A 99 3.02 -5.40 2.08
N ILE A 100 2.68 -5.36 0.79
CA ILE A 100 1.38 -4.90 0.31
C ILE A 100 0.27 -5.86 0.76
N ASP A 101 0.49 -7.17 0.69
CA ASP A 101 -0.48 -8.16 1.17
C ASP A 101 -0.75 -7.97 2.67
N ARG A 102 0.30 -7.84 3.48
CA ARG A 102 0.15 -7.62 4.92
C ARG A 102 -0.62 -6.33 5.23
N PHE A 103 -0.30 -5.24 4.54
CA PHE A 103 -1.00 -3.97 4.69
C PHE A 103 -2.48 -4.09 4.30
N ASN A 104 -2.79 -4.69 3.15
CA ASN A 104 -4.17 -4.91 2.71
C ASN A 104 -4.94 -5.82 3.68
N THR A 105 -4.32 -6.90 4.17
CA THR A 105 -4.94 -7.80 5.16
C THR A 105 -5.26 -7.07 6.47
N MET A 106 -4.37 -6.21 6.93
CA MET A 106 -4.61 -5.39 8.13
C MET A 106 -5.81 -4.45 7.92
N LEU A 107 -5.92 -3.78 6.77
CA LEU A 107 -7.06 -2.89 6.46
C LEU A 107 -8.38 -3.67 6.31
N GLU A 108 -8.34 -4.81 5.64
CA GLU A 108 -9.50 -5.70 5.49
C GLU A 108 -10.00 -6.18 6.85
N GLY A 109 -9.08 -6.46 7.79
CA GLY A 109 -9.43 -6.85 9.16
C GLY A 109 -10.03 -5.71 10.02
N LEU A 110 -9.89 -4.45 9.62
CA LEU A 110 -10.55 -3.32 10.27
C LEU A 110 -11.96 -3.08 9.72
N ALA A 111 -12.13 -3.21 8.41
CA ALA A 111 -13.38 -2.89 7.74
C ALA A 111 -14.48 -3.93 8.04
N GLY A 112 -15.72 -3.47 8.19
CA GLY A 112 -16.89 -4.32 8.39
C GLY A 112 -16.99 -5.02 9.74
N ASN A 113 -16.01 -4.83 10.64
CA ASN A 113 -16.00 -5.42 11.97
C ASN A 113 -16.30 -4.36 13.03
N PRO A 114 -16.91 -4.73 14.19
CA PRO A 114 -17.13 -3.78 15.27
C PRO A 114 -15.83 -3.10 15.73
N PRO A 115 -15.85 -1.76 15.95
CA PRO A 115 -16.98 -0.83 15.81
C PRO A 115 -17.12 -0.18 14.43
N PHE A 116 -16.52 -0.75 13.37
CA PHE A 116 -16.42 -0.15 12.02
C PHE A 116 -17.27 -0.86 10.96
N GLU A 117 -18.49 -1.31 11.33
CA GLU A 117 -19.40 -2.00 10.40
C GLU A 117 -19.80 -1.14 9.19
N HIS A 118 -19.75 0.20 9.33
CA HIS A 118 -20.01 1.17 8.27
C HIS A 118 -18.81 1.45 7.36
N VAL A 119 -17.65 0.84 7.65
CA VAL A 119 -16.43 0.98 6.85
C VAL A 119 -16.33 -0.16 5.84
N LYS A 120 -16.13 0.18 4.58
CA LYS A 120 -15.89 -0.80 3.49
C LYS A 120 -14.42 -0.79 3.09
N PHE A 121 -13.85 -1.96 2.85
CA PHE A 121 -12.50 -2.10 2.31
C PHE A 121 -12.53 -2.29 0.80
N LEU A 122 -11.80 -1.45 0.06
CA LEU A 122 -11.57 -1.58 -1.38
C LEU A 122 -10.23 -2.23 -1.65
N ASN A 123 -10.27 -3.46 -2.14
CA ASN A 123 -9.07 -4.19 -2.54
C ASN A 123 -8.58 -3.73 -3.92
N LEU A 124 -7.45 -3.05 -3.96
CA LEU A 124 -6.83 -2.59 -5.21
C LEU A 124 -5.78 -3.55 -5.77
N ARG A 125 -5.44 -4.65 -5.08
CA ARG A 125 -4.45 -5.62 -5.55
C ARG A 125 -4.86 -6.20 -6.91
N ASN A 126 -3.88 -6.40 -7.78
CA ASN A 126 -4.05 -6.91 -9.14
C ASN A 126 -4.93 -6.02 -10.05
N THR A 127 -5.06 -4.74 -9.76
CA THR A 127 -5.72 -3.76 -10.62
C THR A 127 -4.78 -3.27 -11.72
N LEU A 128 -3.51 -3.07 -11.37
CA LEU A 128 -2.45 -2.60 -12.25
C LEU A 128 -1.50 -3.75 -12.59
N LEU A 129 -1.24 -3.96 -13.87
CA LEU A 129 -0.35 -5.05 -14.27
C LEU A 129 1.10 -4.78 -13.84
N THR A 130 1.78 -5.85 -13.45
CA THR A 130 3.20 -5.83 -13.06
C THR A 130 4.07 -6.75 -13.93
N ASP A 131 3.53 -7.19 -15.07
CA ASP A 131 4.20 -7.99 -16.11
C ASP A 131 5.17 -7.13 -16.96
N ALA A 132 5.52 -7.60 -18.14
CA ALA A 132 6.41 -6.87 -19.06
C ALA A 132 5.84 -5.52 -19.52
N THR A 133 4.52 -5.31 -19.42
CA THR A 133 3.81 -4.08 -19.80
C THR A 133 3.62 -3.10 -18.65
N TYR A 134 4.15 -3.36 -17.47
CA TYR A 134 3.90 -2.58 -16.25
C TYR A 134 4.10 -1.06 -16.42
N LYS A 135 5.00 -0.62 -17.30
CA LYS A 135 5.26 0.81 -17.56
C LYS A 135 4.07 1.54 -18.19
N THR A 136 3.10 0.82 -18.74
CA THR A 136 1.85 1.42 -19.23
C THR A 136 0.83 1.63 -18.10
N TRP A 137 1.08 1.04 -16.93
CA TRP A 137 0.22 1.10 -15.76
C TRP A 137 0.83 1.91 -14.62
N TRP A 138 2.16 1.87 -14.49
CA TRP A 138 2.93 2.56 -13.47
C TRP A 138 3.83 3.63 -14.10
N GLU A 139 3.61 4.88 -13.74
CA GLU A 139 4.44 6.01 -14.18
C GLU A 139 5.83 5.94 -13.55
N ASN A 140 5.87 5.63 -12.28
CA ASN A 140 7.08 5.42 -11.49
C ASN A 140 6.85 4.33 -10.45
N GLU A 141 7.76 4.20 -9.47
CA GLU A 141 7.65 3.15 -8.45
C GLU A 141 6.39 3.22 -7.59
N LEU A 142 5.75 4.39 -7.47
CA LEU A 142 4.61 4.59 -6.55
C LEU A 142 3.33 5.07 -7.24
N HIS A 143 3.42 5.71 -8.39
CA HIS A 143 2.26 6.37 -8.98
C HIS A 143 1.81 5.67 -10.25
N PRO A 144 0.51 5.42 -10.40
CA PRO A 144 -0.08 4.94 -11.64
C PRO A 144 0.05 5.97 -12.78
N THR A 145 0.07 5.51 -14.02
CA THR A 145 -0.16 6.35 -15.20
C THR A 145 -1.63 6.83 -15.24
N PRO A 146 -2.01 7.76 -16.14
CA PRO A 146 -3.43 8.10 -16.35
C PRO A 146 -4.29 6.87 -16.64
N LYS A 147 -3.79 5.89 -17.40
CA LYS A 147 -4.47 4.61 -17.64
C LYS A 147 -4.63 3.80 -16.35
N GLY A 148 -3.60 3.75 -15.52
CA GLY A 148 -3.64 3.09 -14.22
C GLY A 148 -4.67 3.75 -13.30
N PHE A 149 -4.69 5.08 -13.22
CA PHE A 149 -5.69 5.81 -12.44
C PHE A 149 -7.12 5.56 -12.92
N GLN A 150 -7.34 5.45 -14.22
CA GLN A 150 -8.67 5.08 -14.75
C GLN A 150 -9.12 3.70 -14.26
N ALA A 151 -8.22 2.72 -14.21
CA ALA A 151 -8.54 1.39 -13.67
C ALA A 151 -8.87 1.44 -12.18
N VAL A 152 -8.09 2.19 -11.40
CA VAL A 152 -8.36 2.42 -9.97
C VAL A 152 -9.71 3.12 -9.77
N THR A 153 -10.01 4.19 -10.53
CA THR A 153 -11.28 4.91 -10.47
C THR A 153 -12.49 4.00 -10.72
N LYS A 154 -12.38 3.06 -11.69
CA LYS A 154 -13.45 2.07 -11.93
C LYS A 154 -13.71 1.17 -10.72
N LYS A 155 -12.66 0.81 -9.96
CA LYS A 155 -12.82 0.05 -8.71
C LYS A 155 -13.57 0.85 -7.65
N PHE A 156 -13.24 2.15 -7.50
CA PHE A 156 -13.96 3.03 -6.58
C PHE A 156 -15.42 3.19 -6.99
N ALA A 157 -15.70 3.44 -8.27
CA ALA A 157 -17.07 3.60 -8.77
C ALA A 157 -17.93 2.34 -8.56
N ALA A 158 -17.32 1.18 -8.41
CA ALA A 158 -18.06 -0.08 -8.19
C ALA A 158 -18.41 -0.35 -6.71
N ILE A 159 -17.83 0.40 -5.75
CA ILE A 159 -18.08 0.18 -4.32
C ILE A 159 -18.94 1.29 -3.68
N ILE A 160 -19.00 2.44 -4.34
CA ILE A 160 -19.86 3.59 -3.95
C ILE A 160 -21.27 3.39 -4.46
#